data_0d4645e970dab1d1956b5050f8c8ff76
#
_entry.id   0d4645e970dab1d1956b5050f8c8ff76
#
_cell.length_a   1.000
_cell.length_b   1.000
_cell.length_c   1.000
_cell.angle_alpha   90.00
_cell.angle_beta   90.00
_cell.angle_gamma   90.00
#
_symmetry.space_group_name_H-M   'P 1'
#
loop_
_entity.id
_entity.type
_entity.pdbx_description
1 polymer ?
#
loop_
_entity_poly.entity_id
_entity_poly.type
_entity_poly.pdbx_seq_one_letter_code
_entity_poly.pdbx_strand_id
1 'polypeptide(L)'
;MIDFTKAYEERSKGFVIFPRSNSPKHSRLLLYGAPKCGKSALALDLTRDYKQQILVDCADLRLHKASMQTSLLKLFLEKKFDVLIIDNYLPEITIPSHPNLILITTKITHLPESIRTSFHAHCVRALSFEEYVSFSKSNRLESIFASFLKEGNLPEIALMPEHKRIQRMQEIILLYAKQDTSILAFLLHYQAKPFNTHNAFCLLKQQQKISKDKMYAFIQSLRDEQVIFTLTHKNGKESKLYFYNFALPYAISPTPNFQAIFENMIACELLHRSLVVDYDDMCDFIVQDIAIFAAPFPSQALIESKISKSTKAYREYIFVSVDTTIPKTHSHLGTYRAMSFIDFALDYLHAHKI
;
A
#
# COMPACT_ATOMS: atom_id res chain seq x y z
N MET A 1 -36.47 1.68 6.22
CA MET A 1 -35.56 2.74 5.71
C MET A 1 -34.26 2.63 6.51
N ILE A 2 -33.09 2.54 5.88
CA ILE A 2 -31.81 2.47 6.60
C ILE A 2 -31.50 3.85 7.14
N ASP A 3 -31.17 3.92 8.41
CA ASP A 3 -30.72 5.15 9.06
C ASP A 3 -29.20 5.28 8.84
N PHE A 4 -28.81 6.12 7.90
CA PHE A 4 -27.39 6.33 7.53
C PHE A 4 -26.58 7.05 8.63
N THR A 5 -27.24 7.80 9.53
CA THR A 5 -26.58 8.41 10.69
C THR A 5 -26.16 7.32 11.67
N LYS A 6 -27.07 6.40 11.94
CA LYS A 6 -26.78 5.24 12.79
C LYS A 6 -25.70 4.34 12.20
N ALA A 7 -25.67 4.19 10.87
CA ALA A 7 -24.60 3.45 10.19
C ALA A 7 -23.21 4.08 10.42
N TYR A 8 -23.10 5.41 10.44
CA TYR A 8 -21.87 6.11 10.79
C TYR A 8 -21.45 5.83 12.24
N GLU A 9 -22.38 5.98 13.20
CA GLU A 9 -22.10 5.73 14.62
C GLU A 9 -21.68 4.29 14.90
N GLU A 10 -22.38 3.31 14.33
CA GLU A 10 -22.04 1.90 14.48
C GLU A 10 -20.65 1.59 13.90
N ARG A 11 -20.34 2.15 12.73
CA ARG A 11 -19.06 1.95 12.08
C ARG A 11 -17.93 2.62 12.86
N SER A 12 -18.10 3.84 13.34
CA SER A 12 -17.09 4.57 14.11
C SER A 12 -16.74 3.88 15.43
N LYS A 13 -17.71 3.28 16.12
CA LYS A 13 -17.47 2.49 17.35
C LYS A 13 -16.65 1.21 17.09
N GLY A 14 -16.71 0.66 15.89
CA GLY A 14 -16.00 -0.57 15.51
C GLY A 14 -14.54 -0.34 15.09
N PHE A 15 -14.10 0.90 14.90
CA PHE A 15 -12.76 1.22 14.47
C PHE A 15 -11.90 1.81 15.59
N VAL A 16 -10.69 1.28 15.75
CA VAL A 16 -9.63 1.99 16.47
C VAL A 16 -8.98 2.92 15.46
N ILE A 17 -9.16 4.22 15.64
CA ILE A 17 -8.65 5.24 14.73
C ILE A 17 -7.28 5.70 15.23
N PHE A 18 -6.27 5.55 14.39
CA PHE A 18 -4.96 6.13 14.60
C PHE A 18 -4.70 7.18 13.51
N PRO A 19 -4.08 8.31 13.86
CA PRO A 19 -3.75 9.34 12.90
C PRO A 19 -2.78 8.78 11.86
N ARG A 20 -3.00 9.17 10.59
CA ARG A 20 -2.11 8.82 9.48
C ARG A 20 -1.16 9.98 9.22
N SER A 21 0.11 9.67 8.94
CA SER A 21 1.14 10.66 8.66
C SER A 21 0.83 11.53 7.43
N ASN A 22 0.18 10.94 6.44
CA ASN A 22 -0.23 11.61 5.21
C ASN A 22 -1.75 11.77 5.13
N SER A 23 -2.30 12.71 5.92
CA SER A 23 -3.74 13.02 5.96
C SER A 23 -4.07 14.19 5.03
N PRO A 24 -4.98 14.02 4.05
CA PRO A 24 -5.35 15.09 3.12
C PRO A 24 -6.23 16.14 3.81
N LYS A 25 -6.05 17.42 3.45
CA LYS A 25 -6.80 18.57 4.01
C LYS A 25 -7.81 19.16 3.01
N HIS A 26 -8.56 18.33 2.33
CA HIS A 26 -9.56 18.77 1.34
C HIS A 26 -10.96 18.33 1.74
N SER A 27 -11.96 19.16 1.46
CA SER A 27 -13.35 18.88 1.77
C SER A 27 -14.01 17.90 0.79
N ARG A 28 -13.52 17.84 -0.46
CA ARG A 28 -13.96 16.89 -1.49
C ARG A 28 -12.83 15.92 -1.80
N LEU A 29 -12.92 14.72 -1.25
CA LEU A 29 -11.87 13.70 -1.31
C LEU A 29 -12.32 12.46 -2.06
N LEU A 30 -11.44 11.92 -2.88
CA LEU A 30 -11.53 10.59 -3.46
C LEU A 30 -10.41 9.73 -2.88
N LEU A 31 -10.75 8.92 -1.86
CA LEU A 31 -9.81 8.00 -1.24
C LEU A 31 -9.77 6.69 -2.04
N TYR A 32 -8.60 6.31 -2.50
CA TYR A 32 -8.40 5.06 -3.23
C TYR A 32 -7.16 4.32 -2.73
N GLY A 33 -6.99 3.07 -3.14
CA GLY A 33 -5.85 2.25 -2.74
C GLY A 33 -6.26 0.80 -2.47
N ALA A 34 -5.29 -0.04 -2.10
CA ALA A 34 -5.49 -1.47 -1.93
C ALA A 34 -6.55 -1.82 -0.87
N PRO A 35 -7.15 -3.01 -0.94
CA PRO A 35 -8.05 -3.49 0.10
C PRO A 35 -7.39 -3.49 1.48
N LYS A 36 -8.15 -3.10 2.52
CA LYS A 36 -7.71 -3.15 3.92
C LYS A 36 -6.54 -2.22 4.31
N CYS A 37 -6.16 -1.26 3.46
CA CYS A 37 -5.13 -0.26 3.80
C CYS A 37 -5.61 0.88 4.73
N GLY A 38 -6.89 0.88 5.16
CA GLY A 38 -7.42 1.83 6.14
C GLY A 38 -8.20 3.01 5.57
N LYS A 39 -8.67 2.96 4.30
CA LYS A 39 -9.43 4.04 3.65
C LYS A 39 -10.66 4.50 4.45
N SER A 40 -11.49 3.55 4.89
CA SER A 40 -12.72 3.87 5.65
C SER A 40 -12.38 4.43 7.03
N ALA A 41 -11.34 3.93 7.70
CA ALA A 41 -10.89 4.46 8.99
C ALA A 41 -10.37 5.91 8.84
N LEU A 42 -9.60 6.20 7.77
CA LEU A 42 -9.15 7.56 7.48
C LEU A 42 -10.33 8.50 7.20
N ALA A 43 -11.34 8.05 6.45
CA ALA A 43 -12.54 8.87 6.20
C ALA A 43 -13.29 9.20 7.50
N LEU A 44 -13.42 8.23 8.42
CA LEU A 44 -14.02 8.45 9.73
C LEU A 44 -13.20 9.42 10.59
N ASP A 45 -11.87 9.33 10.57
CA ASP A 45 -10.99 10.26 11.28
C ASP A 45 -11.12 11.69 10.76
N LEU A 46 -11.11 11.87 9.44
CA LEU A 46 -11.24 13.17 8.78
C LEU A 46 -12.61 13.83 9.01
N THR A 47 -13.61 13.06 9.39
CA THR A 47 -14.99 13.56 9.53
C THR A 47 -15.48 13.64 10.98
N ARG A 48 -14.67 13.23 11.95
CA ARG A 48 -15.08 13.14 13.37
C ARG A 48 -15.57 14.45 13.99
N ASP A 49 -15.07 15.59 13.52
CA ASP A 49 -15.40 16.90 14.07
C ASP A 49 -16.66 17.54 13.48
N TYR A 50 -17.26 16.94 12.45
CA TYR A 50 -18.55 17.37 11.91
C TYR A 50 -19.70 16.95 12.87
N LYS A 51 -20.75 17.78 12.95
CA LYS A 51 -21.88 17.50 13.84
C LYS A 51 -22.83 16.43 13.30
N GLN A 52 -23.07 16.45 11.98
CA GLN A 52 -23.98 15.52 11.31
C GLN A 52 -23.23 14.79 10.18
N GLN A 53 -22.76 13.59 10.51
CA GLN A 53 -22.07 12.73 9.56
C GLN A 53 -23.03 11.68 9.02
N ILE A 54 -22.91 11.42 7.72
CA ILE A 54 -23.61 10.34 7.04
C ILE A 54 -22.60 9.41 6.37
N LEU A 55 -22.78 8.10 6.56
CA LEU A 55 -22.02 7.08 5.88
C LEU A 55 -22.96 6.16 5.11
N VAL A 56 -22.66 5.99 3.83
CA VAL A 56 -23.34 5.06 2.94
C VAL A 56 -22.29 4.06 2.43
N ASP A 57 -22.45 2.79 2.77
CA ASP A 57 -21.62 1.71 2.23
C ASP A 57 -22.36 1.05 1.06
N CYS A 58 -21.89 1.25 -0.16
CA CYS A 58 -22.53 0.68 -1.36
C CYS A 58 -22.38 -0.85 -1.47
N ALA A 59 -21.55 -1.46 -0.63
CA ALA A 59 -21.43 -2.91 -0.52
C ALA A 59 -22.38 -3.53 0.51
N ASP A 60 -23.17 -2.72 1.25
CA ASP A 60 -24.14 -3.23 2.19
C ASP A 60 -25.30 -3.91 1.45
N LEU A 61 -25.42 -5.22 1.63
CA LEU A 61 -26.45 -6.05 0.96
C LEU A 61 -27.90 -5.68 1.31
N ARG A 62 -28.12 -4.93 2.39
CA ARG A 62 -29.43 -4.42 2.78
C ARG A 62 -29.87 -3.21 1.94
N LEU A 63 -28.91 -2.58 1.21
CA LEU A 63 -29.13 -1.41 0.38
C LEU A 63 -29.43 -1.81 -1.07
N HIS A 64 -30.65 -1.54 -1.53
CA HIS A 64 -30.97 -1.58 -2.94
C HIS A 64 -30.59 -0.25 -3.60
N LYS A 65 -29.87 -0.27 -4.74
CA LYS A 65 -29.39 0.92 -5.44
C LYS A 65 -30.44 2.01 -5.65
N ALA A 66 -31.64 1.64 -6.08
CA ALA A 66 -32.73 2.61 -6.32
C ALA A 66 -33.20 3.28 -5.03
N SER A 67 -33.41 2.53 -3.95
CA SER A 67 -33.83 3.08 -2.65
C SER A 67 -32.73 3.92 -2.01
N MET A 68 -31.47 3.56 -2.19
CA MET A 68 -30.31 4.32 -1.73
C MET A 68 -30.24 5.69 -2.42
N GLN A 69 -30.38 5.72 -3.76
CA GLN A 69 -30.37 6.97 -4.53
C GLN A 69 -31.49 7.93 -4.08
N THR A 70 -32.70 7.41 -3.89
CA THR A 70 -33.84 8.20 -3.40
C THR A 70 -33.59 8.71 -1.99
N SER A 71 -33.05 7.89 -1.09
CA SER A 71 -32.76 8.29 0.28
C SER A 71 -31.67 9.35 0.35
N LEU A 72 -30.58 9.21 -0.44
CA LEU A 72 -29.52 10.23 -0.54
C LEU A 72 -30.06 11.58 -1.03
N LEU A 73 -30.88 11.54 -2.08
CA LEU A 73 -31.48 12.77 -2.61
C LEU A 73 -32.39 13.45 -1.56
N LYS A 74 -33.20 12.67 -0.83
CA LYS A 74 -34.02 13.17 0.24
C LYS A 74 -33.21 13.84 1.35
N LEU A 75 -32.16 13.18 1.85
CA LEU A 75 -31.26 13.72 2.88
C LEU A 75 -30.60 15.02 2.43
N PHE A 76 -30.18 15.07 1.15
CA PHE A 76 -29.59 16.27 0.56
C PHE A 76 -30.60 17.45 0.51
N LEU A 77 -31.82 17.20 0.05
CA LEU A 77 -32.88 18.23 -0.02
C LEU A 77 -33.27 18.72 1.37
N GLU A 78 -33.30 17.86 2.36
CA GLU A 78 -33.59 18.18 3.75
C GLU A 78 -32.41 18.83 4.50
N LYS A 79 -31.23 18.97 3.87
CA LYS A 79 -29.98 19.50 4.46
C LYS A 79 -29.63 18.85 5.81
N LYS A 80 -29.80 17.54 5.90
CA LYS A 80 -29.64 16.78 7.16
C LYS A 80 -28.24 16.22 7.36
N PHE A 81 -27.21 16.79 6.74
CA PHE A 81 -25.82 16.37 6.99
C PHE A 81 -24.84 17.50 6.70
N ASP A 82 -23.73 17.48 7.44
CA ASP A 82 -22.59 18.37 7.26
C ASP A 82 -21.51 17.75 6.37
N VAL A 83 -21.41 16.42 6.39
CA VAL A 83 -20.48 15.65 5.58
C VAL A 83 -21.08 14.29 5.19
N LEU A 84 -20.80 13.87 3.96
CA LEU A 84 -21.21 12.57 3.42
C LEU A 84 -20.00 11.73 3.02
N ILE A 85 -19.94 10.50 3.54
CA ILE A 85 -18.98 9.47 3.14
C ILE A 85 -19.74 8.44 2.31
N ILE A 86 -19.25 8.14 1.10
CA ILE A 86 -19.73 7.02 0.28
C ILE A 86 -18.61 6.01 0.15
N ASP A 87 -18.73 4.92 0.91
CA ASP A 87 -17.77 3.80 0.87
C ASP A 87 -18.16 2.81 -0.22
N ASN A 88 -17.17 2.16 -0.84
CA ASN A 88 -17.33 1.27 -2.00
C ASN A 88 -18.11 1.93 -3.14
N TYR A 89 -17.78 3.20 -3.42
CA TYR A 89 -18.51 4.03 -4.40
C TYR A 89 -18.61 3.36 -5.77
N LEU A 90 -19.81 3.39 -6.33
CA LEU A 90 -20.16 2.87 -7.64
C LEU A 90 -20.50 4.02 -8.60
N PRO A 91 -19.99 4.04 -9.84
CA PRO A 91 -20.20 5.13 -10.80
C PRO A 91 -21.66 5.43 -11.14
N GLU A 92 -22.55 4.45 -10.98
CA GLU A 92 -23.98 4.59 -11.25
C GLU A 92 -24.75 5.41 -10.20
N ILE A 93 -24.09 5.72 -9.07
CA ILE A 93 -24.72 6.49 -8.00
C ILE A 93 -24.50 7.97 -8.25
N THR A 94 -25.59 8.70 -8.41
CA THR A 94 -25.55 10.16 -8.55
C THR A 94 -25.20 10.79 -7.21
N ILE A 95 -24.15 11.58 -7.22
CA ILE A 95 -23.64 12.26 -6.02
C ILE A 95 -24.29 13.64 -5.92
N PRO A 96 -24.86 14.02 -4.75
CA PRO A 96 -25.38 15.36 -4.54
C PRO A 96 -24.26 16.41 -4.59
N SER A 97 -24.58 17.62 -5.04
CA SER A 97 -23.64 18.74 -5.00
C SER A 97 -23.49 19.26 -3.57
N HIS A 98 -22.48 18.77 -2.86
CA HIS A 98 -22.19 19.16 -1.47
C HIS A 98 -20.71 19.50 -1.31
N PRO A 99 -20.34 20.51 -0.48
CA PRO A 99 -18.94 20.90 -0.30
C PRO A 99 -18.10 19.83 0.39
N ASN A 100 -18.69 19.06 1.32
CA ASN A 100 -17.97 18.09 2.14
C ASN A 100 -18.37 16.67 1.74
N LEU A 101 -17.61 16.06 0.86
CA LEU A 101 -17.85 14.71 0.33
C LEU A 101 -16.58 13.88 0.32
N ILE A 102 -16.67 12.67 0.83
CA ILE A 102 -15.59 11.68 0.74
C ILE A 102 -16.10 10.46 -0.02
N LEU A 103 -15.49 10.18 -1.14
CA LEU A 103 -15.73 8.96 -1.91
C LEU A 103 -14.61 7.98 -1.64
N ILE A 104 -14.94 6.70 -1.48
CA ILE A 104 -13.95 5.63 -1.25
C ILE A 104 -14.11 4.57 -2.33
N THR A 105 -13.02 4.23 -3.01
CA THR A 105 -12.99 3.17 -4.03
C THR A 105 -11.68 2.37 -3.95
N THR A 106 -11.67 1.18 -4.52
CA THR A 106 -10.43 0.43 -4.78
C THR A 106 -9.91 0.66 -6.20
N LYS A 107 -10.80 1.00 -7.15
CA LYS A 107 -10.50 1.10 -8.60
C LYS A 107 -10.73 2.50 -9.15
N ILE A 108 -9.79 3.40 -8.91
CA ILE A 108 -9.89 4.79 -9.39
C ILE A 108 -9.98 4.88 -10.94
N THR A 109 -9.33 3.96 -11.65
CA THR A 109 -9.31 3.92 -13.13
C THR A 109 -10.67 3.65 -13.76
N HIS A 110 -11.59 3.03 -13.00
CA HIS A 110 -12.95 2.73 -13.45
C HIS A 110 -13.93 3.89 -13.25
N LEU A 111 -13.51 4.95 -12.56
CA LEU A 111 -14.38 6.12 -12.33
C LEU A 111 -14.40 7.04 -13.56
N PRO A 112 -15.57 7.68 -13.85
CA PRO A 112 -15.67 8.71 -14.88
C PRO A 112 -14.67 9.84 -14.63
N GLU A 113 -14.19 10.45 -15.70
CA GLU A 113 -13.25 11.56 -15.63
C GLU A 113 -13.83 12.74 -14.83
N SER A 114 -15.12 13.03 -14.99
CA SER A 114 -15.83 14.07 -14.25
C SER A 114 -15.75 13.89 -12.74
N ILE A 115 -15.75 12.66 -12.23
CA ILE A 115 -15.55 12.36 -10.81
C ILE A 115 -14.08 12.56 -10.43
N ARG A 116 -13.15 12.02 -11.22
CA ARG A 116 -11.71 12.10 -10.93
C ARG A 116 -11.19 13.56 -10.90
N THR A 117 -11.76 14.44 -11.70
CA THR A 117 -11.37 15.85 -11.77
C THR A 117 -12.07 16.74 -10.74
N SER A 118 -13.26 16.34 -10.25
CA SER A 118 -14.02 17.12 -9.27
C SER A 118 -13.69 16.83 -7.83
N PHE A 119 -12.83 15.86 -7.56
CA PHE A 119 -12.36 15.48 -6.23
C PHE A 119 -10.85 15.51 -6.14
N HIS A 120 -10.30 15.83 -4.98
CA HIS A 120 -8.90 15.64 -4.72
C HIS A 120 -8.62 14.14 -4.49
N ALA A 121 -7.92 13.51 -5.41
CA ALA A 121 -7.59 12.09 -5.33
C ALA A 121 -6.43 11.85 -4.36
N HIS A 122 -6.63 10.99 -3.37
CA HIS A 122 -5.62 10.64 -2.38
C HIS A 122 -5.47 9.13 -2.28
N CYS A 123 -4.25 8.64 -2.56
CA CYS A 123 -3.91 7.22 -2.44
C CYS A 123 -3.62 6.86 -0.99
N VAL A 124 -4.49 6.07 -0.38
CA VAL A 124 -4.27 5.53 0.98
C VAL A 124 -3.43 4.27 0.86
N ARG A 125 -2.16 4.35 1.25
CA ARG A 125 -1.23 3.22 1.27
C ARG A 125 -1.39 2.40 2.54
N ALA A 126 -0.85 1.20 2.58
CA ALA A 126 -0.68 0.45 3.82
C ALA A 126 0.25 1.22 4.79
N LEU A 127 0.37 0.81 6.04
CA LEU A 127 1.14 1.54 7.05
C LEU A 127 2.62 1.67 6.66
N SER A 128 3.20 2.86 6.89
CA SER A 128 4.65 2.99 7.03
C SER A 128 5.11 2.36 8.34
N PHE A 129 6.42 2.16 8.50
CA PHE A 129 6.95 1.65 9.77
C PHE A 129 6.67 2.61 10.93
N GLU A 130 6.79 3.91 10.71
CA GLU A 130 6.45 4.94 11.71
C GLU A 130 4.99 4.84 12.16
N GLU A 131 4.06 4.73 11.21
CA GLU A 131 2.65 4.53 11.52
C GLU A 131 2.42 3.20 12.25
N TYR A 132 3.09 2.11 11.84
CA TYR A 132 2.99 0.81 12.50
C TYR A 132 3.48 0.86 13.95
N VAL A 133 4.54 1.60 14.24
CA VAL A 133 5.01 1.85 15.61
C VAL A 133 3.92 2.50 16.45
N SER A 134 3.20 3.48 15.90
CA SER A 134 2.10 4.15 16.61
C SER A 134 0.90 3.23 16.90
N PHE A 135 0.70 2.15 16.13
CA PHE A 135 -0.31 1.12 16.35
C PHE A 135 0.13 0.08 17.39
N SER A 136 1.42 -0.02 17.66
CA SER A 136 1.96 -1.06 18.54
C SER A 136 1.76 -0.71 20.01
N LYS A 137 1.55 -1.76 20.82
CA LYS A 137 1.52 -1.64 22.30
C LYS A 137 2.90 -1.87 22.92
N SER A 138 3.87 -2.34 22.16
CA SER A 138 5.23 -2.57 22.61
C SER A 138 6.02 -1.26 22.67
N ASN A 139 6.94 -1.14 23.61
CA ASN A 139 7.87 -0.02 23.71
C ASN A 139 9.29 -0.35 23.18
N ARG A 140 9.47 -1.54 22.58
CA ARG A 140 10.75 -1.99 22.03
C ARG A 140 10.70 -2.00 20.53
N LEU A 141 11.44 -1.10 19.88
CA LEU A 141 11.45 -0.94 18.42
C LEU A 141 11.86 -2.21 17.68
N GLU A 142 12.81 -2.98 18.23
CA GLU A 142 13.27 -4.23 17.61
C GLU A 142 12.15 -5.30 17.60
N SER A 143 11.36 -5.37 18.66
CA SER A 143 10.20 -6.28 18.75
C SER A 143 9.09 -5.84 17.79
N ILE A 144 8.86 -4.53 17.68
CA ILE A 144 7.89 -3.98 16.73
C ILE A 144 8.34 -4.26 15.30
N PHE A 145 9.63 -4.06 15.00
CA PHE A 145 10.19 -4.33 13.68
C PHE A 145 10.11 -5.82 13.31
N ALA A 146 10.42 -6.72 14.25
CA ALA A 146 10.27 -8.16 14.02
C ALA A 146 8.81 -8.55 13.68
N SER A 147 7.83 -7.95 14.36
CA SER A 147 6.41 -8.14 14.04
C SER A 147 6.05 -7.53 12.68
N PHE A 148 6.48 -6.30 12.39
CA PHE A 148 6.26 -5.64 11.11
C PHE A 148 6.79 -6.47 9.93
N LEU A 149 8.03 -6.96 10.05
CA LEU A 149 8.69 -7.75 9.02
C LEU A 149 7.96 -9.08 8.73
N LYS A 150 7.46 -9.74 9.78
CA LYS A 150 6.75 -11.04 9.67
C LYS A 150 5.30 -10.90 9.24
N GLU A 151 4.61 -9.87 9.69
CA GLU A 151 3.15 -9.74 9.61
C GLU A 151 2.69 -8.72 8.57
N GLY A 152 3.62 -7.89 8.11
CA GLY A 152 3.35 -6.86 7.10
C GLY A 152 2.75 -5.59 7.69
N ASN A 153 2.25 -4.76 6.80
CA ASN A 153 1.92 -3.37 7.03
C ASN A 153 0.41 -3.06 6.95
N LEU A 154 -0.46 -4.06 7.16
CA LEU A 154 -1.91 -3.81 7.15
C LEU A 154 -2.41 -3.38 8.54
N PRO A 155 -3.18 -2.27 8.65
CA PRO A 155 -3.69 -1.76 9.92
C PRO A 155 -4.48 -2.81 10.72
N GLU A 156 -5.34 -3.56 10.05
CA GLU A 156 -6.17 -4.60 10.68
C GLU A 156 -5.32 -5.73 11.27
N ILE A 157 -4.25 -6.13 10.57
CA ILE A 157 -3.33 -7.17 11.03
C ILE A 157 -2.50 -6.68 12.22
N ALA A 158 -2.00 -5.44 12.17
CA ALA A 158 -1.23 -4.85 13.26
C ALA A 158 -1.99 -4.83 14.60
N LEU A 159 -3.31 -4.63 14.55
CA LEU A 159 -4.18 -4.56 15.73
C LEU A 159 -4.66 -5.95 16.23
N MET A 160 -4.45 -7.00 15.43
CA MET A 160 -5.00 -8.33 15.70
C MET A 160 -4.08 -9.17 16.59
N PRO A 161 -4.63 -10.06 17.44
CA PRO A 161 -3.83 -11.05 18.17
C PRO A 161 -3.02 -11.95 17.22
N GLU A 162 -1.75 -12.23 17.58
CA GLU A 162 -0.78 -12.91 16.72
C GLU A 162 -1.33 -14.23 16.11
N HIS A 163 -1.99 -15.06 16.92
CA HIS A 163 -2.50 -16.36 16.48
C HIS A 163 -3.60 -16.30 15.40
N LYS A 164 -4.20 -15.11 15.14
CA LYS A 164 -5.23 -14.91 14.11
C LYS A 164 -4.70 -14.25 12.84
N ARG A 165 -3.49 -13.70 12.85
CA ARG A 165 -2.99 -12.82 11.78
C ARG A 165 -2.82 -13.51 10.45
N ILE A 166 -2.22 -14.72 10.43
CA ILE A 166 -2.02 -15.48 9.17
C ILE A 166 -3.37 -15.85 8.54
N GLN A 167 -4.29 -16.40 9.33
CA GLN A 167 -5.62 -16.73 8.82
C GLN A 167 -6.32 -15.49 8.25
N ARG A 168 -6.25 -14.36 8.99
CA ARG A 168 -6.86 -13.11 8.52
C ARG A 168 -6.22 -12.57 7.25
N MET A 169 -4.91 -12.69 7.11
CA MET A 169 -4.21 -12.31 5.88
C MET A 169 -4.67 -13.17 4.69
N GLN A 170 -4.86 -14.47 4.89
CA GLN A 170 -5.43 -15.35 3.85
C GLN A 170 -6.85 -14.93 3.45
N GLU A 171 -7.71 -14.59 4.41
CA GLU A 171 -9.05 -14.07 4.12
C GLU A 171 -8.99 -12.76 3.32
N ILE A 172 -8.07 -11.83 3.67
CA ILE A 172 -7.87 -10.58 2.92
C ILE A 172 -7.42 -10.86 1.49
N ILE A 173 -6.52 -11.81 1.30
CA ILE A 173 -6.07 -12.24 -0.04
C ILE A 173 -7.26 -12.72 -0.88
N LEU A 174 -8.18 -13.49 -0.30
CA LEU A 174 -9.36 -13.98 -1.00
C LEU A 174 -10.31 -12.86 -1.45
N LEU A 175 -10.30 -11.68 -0.82
CA LEU A 175 -11.13 -10.54 -1.26
C LEU A 175 -10.79 -10.09 -2.69
N TYR A 176 -9.51 -10.11 -3.07
CA TYR A 176 -9.08 -9.65 -4.40
C TYR A 176 -8.62 -10.79 -5.32
N ALA A 177 -8.11 -11.90 -4.77
CA ALA A 177 -7.70 -13.04 -5.59
C ALA A 177 -8.87 -13.96 -5.97
N LYS A 178 -9.90 -14.06 -5.13
CA LYS A 178 -11.08 -14.92 -5.36
C LYS A 178 -10.66 -16.32 -5.80
N GLN A 179 -11.05 -16.72 -7.03
CA GLN A 179 -10.70 -18.02 -7.61
C GLN A 179 -9.29 -18.06 -8.23
N ASP A 180 -8.59 -16.94 -8.28
CA ASP A 180 -7.31 -16.79 -8.97
C ASP A 180 -6.10 -16.77 -8.00
N THR A 181 -6.26 -17.40 -6.84
CA THR A 181 -5.20 -17.53 -5.82
C THR A 181 -3.94 -18.22 -6.36
N SER A 182 -4.09 -19.19 -7.29
CA SER A 182 -2.94 -19.84 -7.95
C SER A 182 -2.14 -18.86 -8.81
N ILE A 183 -2.80 -17.92 -9.50
CA ILE A 183 -2.12 -16.88 -10.27
C ILE A 183 -1.40 -15.91 -9.31
N LEU A 184 -2.05 -15.52 -8.23
CA LEU A 184 -1.42 -14.65 -7.23
C LEU A 184 -0.19 -15.33 -6.59
N ALA A 185 -0.30 -16.60 -6.19
CA ALA A 185 0.81 -17.37 -5.64
C ALA A 185 1.99 -17.44 -6.63
N PHE A 186 1.71 -17.61 -7.91
CA PHE A 186 2.73 -17.55 -8.96
C PHE A 186 3.35 -16.14 -9.08
N LEU A 187 2.55 -15.08 -9.03
CA LEU A 187 3.06 -13.71 -9.11
C LEU A 187 3.97 -13.35 -7.92
N LEU A 188 3.75 -13.93 -6.73
CA LEU A 188 4.62 -13.71 -5.57
C LEU A 188 6.06 -14.20 -5.79
N HIS A 189 6.32 -15.13 -6.72
CA HIS A 189 7.69 -15.51 -7.11
C HIS A 189 8.44 -14.40 -7.85
N TYR A 190 7.70 -13.40 -8.36
CA TYR A 190 8.26 -12.20 -9.01
C TYR A 190 8.38 -11.01 -8.07
N GLN A 191 8.08 -11.18 -6.79
CA GLN A 191 8.29 -10.11 -5.82
C GLN A 191 9.74 -9.62 -5.86
N ALA A 192 9.91 -8.29 -6.00
CA ALA A 192 11.22 -7.63 -6.15
C ALA A 192 12.07 -8.11 -7.34
N LYS A 193 11.44 -8.63 -8.40
CA LYS A 193 12.14 -9.12 -9.60
C LYS A 193 11.60 -8.43 -10.85
N PRO A 194 12.43 -8.37 -11.92
CA PRO A 194 11.96 -7.95 -13.24
C PRO A 194 10.73 -8.76 -13.67
N PHE A 195 9.71 -8.07 -14.13
CA PHE A 195 8.42 -8.68 -14.44
C PHE A 195 7.90 -8.25 -15.81
N ASN A 196 7.62 -9.25 -16.63
CA ASN A 196 6.93 -9.10 -17.91
C ASN A 196 5.71 -10.01 -17.93
N THR A 197 4.52 -9.42 -18.16
CA THR A 197 3.25 -10.15 -18.13
C THR A 197 3.19 -11.29 -19.16
N HIS A 198 3.76 -11.09 -20.36
CA HIS A 198 3.78 -12.14 -21.40
C HIS A 198 4.64 -13.33 -21.01
N ASN A 199 5.87 -13.06 -20.54
CA ASN A 199 6.79 -14.12 -20.10
C ASN A 199 6.20 -14.91 -18.91
N ALA A 200 5.62 -14.18 -17.95
CA ALA A 200 4.94 -14.80 -16.82
C ALA A 200 3.76 -15.68 -17.26
N PHE A 201 2.97 -15.24 -18.24
CA PHE A 201 1.90 -16.04 -18.84
C PHE A 201 2.45 -17.33 -19.48
N CYS A 202 3.51 -17.22 -20.29
CA CYS A 202 4.09 -18.39 -20.96
C CYS A 202 4.58 -19.44 -19.94
N LEU A 203 5.21 -19.01 -18.85
CA LEU A 203 5.66 -19.91 -17.79
C LEU A 203 4.50 -20.54 -17.01
N LEU A 204 3.49 -19.74 -16.62
CA LEU A 204 2.35 -20.27 -15.87
C LEU A 204 1.51 -21.24 -16.71
N LYS A 205 1.37 -20.98 -18.01
CA LYS A 205 0.66 -21.87 -18.95
C LYS A 205 1.29 -23.26 -19.07
N GLN A 206 2.59 -23.40 -18.81
CA GLN A 206 3.27 -24.70 -18.77
C GLN A 206 2.92 -25.50 -17.51
N GLN A 207 2.53 -24.82 -16.42
CA GLN A 207 2.23 -25.43 -15.13
C GLN A 207 0.73 -25.73 -14.94
N GLN A 208 -0.14 -24.88 -15.53
CA GLN A 208 -1.59 -25.02 -15.38
C GLN A 208 -2.35 -24.48 -16.60
N LYS A 209 -3.58 -24.99 -16.80
CA LYS A 209 -4.46 -24.52 -17.87
C LYS A 209 -4.98 -23.10 -17.54
N ILE A 210 -4.54 -22.11 -18.29
CA ILE A 210 -4.95 -20.71 -18.12
C ILE A 210 -5.07 -20.03 -19.51
N SER A 211 -6.06 -19.15 -19.68
CA SER A 211 -6.15 -18.29 -20.87
C SER A 211 -5.33 -17.02 -20.68
N LYS A 212 -4.82 -16.47 -21.78
CA LYS A 212 -4.09 -15.20 -21.80
C LYS A 212 -4.95 -14.07 -21.23
N ASP A 213 -6.19 -13.96 -21.69
CA ASP A 213 -7.11 -12.89 -21.28
C ASP A 213 -7.40 -12.92 -19.78
N LYS A 214 -7.59 -14.12 -19.21
CA LYS A 214 -7.80 -14.29 -17.77
C LYS A 214 -6.61 -13.75 -16.96
N MET A 215 -5.39 -14.13 -17.33
CA MET A 215 -4.20 -13.68 -16.62
C MET A 215 -3.97 -12.17 -16.74
N TYR A 216 -4.15 -11.63 -17.97
CA TYR A 216 -3.98 -10.20 -18.19
C TYR A 216 -5.04 -9.37 -17.45
N ALA A 217 -6.31 -9.81 -17.50
CA ALA A 217 -7.39 -9.16 -16.75
C ALA A 217 -7.14 -9.18 -15.22
N PHE A 218 -6.65 -10.31 -14.71
CA PHE A 218 -6.34 -10.43 -13.29
C PHE A 218 -5.19 -9.50 -12.88
N ILE A 219 -4.08 -9.48 -13.61
CA ILE A 219 -2.94 -8.58 -13.35
C ILE A 219 -3.40 -7.12 -13.44
N GLN A 220 -4.22 -6.77 -14.44
CA GLN A 220 -4.75 -5.42 -14.56
C GLN A 220 -5.64 -5.05 -13.37
N SER A 221 -6.50 -5.96 -12.92
CA SER A 221 -7.31 -5.75 -11.70
C SER A 221 -6.45 -5.50 -10.46
N LEU A 222 -5.37 -6.26 -10.28
CA LEU A 222 -4.44 -6.04 -9.16
C LEU A 222 -3.74 -4.68 -9.23
N ARG A 223 -3.41 -4.20 -10.42
CA ARG A 223 -2.85 -2.84 -10.65
C ARG A 223 -3.88 -1.75 -10.34
N ASP A 224 -5.09 -1.89 -10.86
CA ASP A 224 -6.18 -0.94 -10.66
C ASP A 224 -6.56 -0.82 -9.19
N GLU A 225 -6.51 -1.93 -8.46
CA GLU A 225 -6.73 -1.99 -7.02
C GLU A 225 -5.51 -1.62 -6.18
N GLN A 226 -4.38 -1.26 -6.79
CA GLN A 226 -3.12 -0.94 -6.11
C GLN A 226 -2.58 -2.09 -5.23
N VAL A 227 -2.95 -3.32 -5.53
CA VAL A 227 -2.42 -4.53 -4.85
C VAL A 227 -1.00 -4.79 -5.28
N ILE A 228 -0.70 -4.55 -6.56
CA ILE A 228 0.64 -4.59 -7.14
C ILE A 228 1.02 -3.25 -7.73
N PHE A 229 2.31 -2.95 -7.67
CA PHE A 229 2.90 -1.79 -8.34
C PHE A 229 4.25 -2.17 -8.96
N THR A 230 4.77 -1.33 -9.82
CA THR A 230 6.06 -1.56 -10.47
C THR A 230 6.97 -0.36 -10.30
N LEU A 231 8.25 -0.61 -10.07
CA LEU A 231 9.29 0.40 -10.21
C LEU A 231 9.96 0.21 -11.57
N THR A 232 10.20 1.32 -12.24
CA THR A 232 10.74 1.30 -13.60
C THR A 232 12.26 1.30 -13.55
N HIS A 233 12.89 0.47 -14.40
CA HIS A 233 14.32 0.54 -14.61
C HIS A 233 14.68 1.89 -15.22
N LYS A 234 15.79 2.49 -14.79
CA LYS A 234 16.23 3.82 -15.23
C LYS A 234 16.34 3.94 -16.76
N ASN A 235 16.62 2.84 -17.45
CA ASN A 235 16.66 2.79 -18.92
C ASN A 235 15.28 2.57 -19.56
N GLY A 236 14.19 2.49 -18.78
CA GLY A 236 12.83 2.34 -19.26
C GLY A 236 12.46 0.98 -19.87
N LYS A 237 13.40 0.01 -19.89
CA LYS A 237 13.21 -1.29 -20.59
C LYS A 237 12.46 -2.33 -19.77
N GLU A 238 12.62 -2.31 -18.48
CA GLU A 238 12.07 -3.32 -17.56
C GLU A 238 11.45 -2.68 -16.34
N SER A 239 10.64 -3.44 -15.61
CA SER A 239 10.05 -3.01 -14.35
C SER A 239 10.06 -4.15 -13.35
N LYS A 240 10.48 -3.89 -12.12
CA LYS A 240 10.37 -4.85 -11.00
C LYS A 240 8.95 -4.80 -10.43
N LEU A 241 8.42 -5.97 -10.04
CA LEU A 241 7.10 -6.13 -9.44
C LEU A 241 7.18 -6.10 -7.91
N TYR A 242 6.30 -5.32 -7.30
CA TYR A 242 6.15 -5.21 -5.86
C TYR A 242 4.69 -5.31 -5.44
N PHE A 243 4.46 -5.63 -4.17
CA PHE A 243 3.14 -5.77 -3.58
C PHE A 243 2.94 -4.71 -2.49
N TYR A 244 1.72 -4.22 -2.35
CA TYR A 244 1.35 -3.22 -1.34
C TYR A 244 1.55 -3.69 0.10
N ASN A 245 1.44 -5.01 0.30
CA ASN A 245 1.82 -5.69 1.53
C ASN A 245 2.97 -6.65 1.22
N PHE A 246 4.15 -6.34 1.71
CA PHE A 246 5.36 -7.11 1.45
C PHE A 246 5.36 -8.50 2.09
N ALA A 247 4.56 -8.71 3.14
CA ALA A 247 4.50 -9.97 3.89
C ALA A 247 3.50 -11.01 3.33
N LEU A 248 2.84 -10.73 2.20
CA LEU A 248 1.92 -11.68 1.55
C LEU A 248 2.51 -13.10 1.35
N PRO A 249 3.81 -13.26 1.01
CA PRO A 249 4.41 -14.58 0.85
C PRO A 249 4.30 -15.46 2.10
N TYR A 250 4.35 -14.89 3.31
CA TYR A 250 4.20 -15.67 4.55
C TYR A 250 2.82 -16.32 4.72
N ALA A 251 1.79 -15.76 4.08
CA ALA A 251 0.44 -16.31 4.15
C ALA A 251 0.15 -17.40 3.10
N ILE A 252 0.95 -17.47 2.02
CA ILE A 252 0.66 -18.36 0.87
C ILE A 252 1.77 -19.38 0.64
N SER A 253 3.04 -19.02 0.89
CA SER A 253 4.19 -19.85 0.58
C SER A 253 4.78 -20.50 1.83
N PRO A 254 5.07 -21.81 1.82
CA PRO A 254 5.79 -22.45 2.91
C PRO A 254 7.27 -22.04 2.98
N THR A 255 7.82 -21.54 1.87
CA THR A 255 9.22 -21.12 1.74
C THR A 255 9.32 -19.71 1.15
N PRO A 256 8.95 -18.67 1.91
CA PRO A 256 9.00 -17.30 1.43
C PRO A 256 10.44 -16.83 1.21
N ASN A 257 10.68 -16.04 0.16
CA ASN A 257 11.99 -15.45 -0.12
C ASN A 257 12.19 -14.19 0.75
N PHE A 258 12.98 -14.32 1.80
CA PHE A 258 13.23 -13.23 2.74
C PHE A 258 13.86 -11.99 2.09
N GLN A 259 14.83 -12.18 1.17
CA GLN A 259 15.46 -11.07 0.46
C GLN A 259 14.43 -10.23 -0.33
N ALA A 260 13.52 -10.91 -1.05
CA ALA A 260 12.48 -10.25 -1.82
C ALA A 260 11.46 -9.53 -0.94
N ILE A 261 11.10 -10.12 0.21
CA ILE A 261 10.22 -9.50 1.20
C ILE A 261 10.85 -8.23 1.77
N PHE A 262 12.14 -8.31 2.14
CA PHE A 262 12.88 -7.19 2.70
C PHE A 262 13.02 -6.03 1.69
N GLU A 263 13.34 -6.34 0.43
CA GLU A 263 13.39 -5.36 -0.65
C GLU A 263 12.01 -4.72 -0.89
N ASN A 264 10.93 -5.51 -0.91
CA ASN A 264 9.57 -4.99 -1.07
C ASN A 264 9.15 -4.10 0.13
N MET A 265 9.58 -4.42 1.34
CA MET A 265 9.34 -3.60 2.53
C MET A 265 9.95 -2.20 2.36
N ILE A 266 11.20 -2.11 1.89
CA ILE A 266 11.86 -0.83 1.61
C ILE A 266 11.12 -0.08 0.49
N ALA A 267 10.71 -0.77 -0.59
CA ALA A 267 9.93 -0.16 -1.66
C ALA A 267 8.62 0.46 -1.15
N CYS A 268 7.90 -0.22 -0.25
CA CYS A 268 6.68 0.31 0.36
C CYS A 268 6.97 1.57 1.20
N GLU A 269 8.06 1.59 1.96
CA GLU A 269 8.46 2.72 2.78
C GLU A 269 8.80 3.95 1.92
N LEU A 270 9.59 3.77 0.87
CA LEU A 270 9.93 4.84 -0.08
C LEU A 270 8.70 5.42 -0.76
N LEU A 271 7.78 4.58 -1.21
CA LEU A 271 6.54 5.02 -1.85
C LEU A 271 5.57 5.69 -0.88
N HIS A 272 5.57 5.28 0.38
CA HIS A 272 4.72 5.91 1.40
C HIS A 272 5.04 7.41 1.53
N ARG A 273 6.30 7.77 1.30
CA ARG A 273 6.77 9.16 1.27
C ARG A 273 6.56 9.88 -0.06
N SER A 274 5.84 9.24 -1.01
CA SER A 274 5.55 9.80 -2.34
C SER A 274 6.81 10.12 -3.16
N LEU A 275 7.89 9.38 -2.95
CA LEU A 275 9.14 9.54 -3.68
C LEU A 275 9.04 8.98 -5.09
N VAL A 276 9.73 9.62 -6.02
CA VAL A 276 10.00 9.05 -7.34
C VAL A 276 11.18 8.09 -7.18
N VAL A 277 10.94 6.82 -7.43
CA VAL A 277 11.90 5.74 -7.21
C VAL A 277 12.09 4.98 -8.51
N ASP A 278 13.33 4.92 -8.97
CA ASP A 278 13.77 4.05 -10.07
C ASP A 278 14.69 2.96 -9.51
N TYR A 279 15.15 2.06 -10.37
CA TYR A 279 16.23 1.12 -10.08
C TYR A 279 17.13 0.95 -11.31
N ASP A 280 18.30 0.34 -11.13
CA ASP A 280 19.17 -0.08 -12.25
C ASP A 280 19.77 -1.47 -11.99
N ASP A 281 20.68 -1.91 -12.87
CA ASP A 281 21.33 -3.22 -12.76
C ASP A 281 22.26 -3.33 -11.53
N MET A 282 22.61 -2.19 -10.93
CA MET A 282 23.59 -2.12 -9.85
C MET A 282 22.97 -1.95 -8.48
N CYS A 283 21.85 -1.23 -8.37
CA CYS A 283 21.19 -0.95 -7.09
C CYS A 283 19.69 -1.21 -7.15
N ASP A 284 19.10 -1.51 -5.98
CA ASP A 284 17.71 -1.91 -5.87
C ASP A 284 16.78 -0.71 -6.00
N PHE A 285 17.23 0.48 -5.51
CA PHE A 285 16.46 1.71 -5.62
C PHE A 285 17.39 2.90 -5.88
N ILE A 286 16.89 3.84 -6.67
CA ILE A 286 17.49 5.14 -6.93
C ILE A 286 16.49 6.20 -6.55
N VAL A 287 16.87 7.08 -5.64
CA VAL A 287 16.09 8.25 -5.26
C VAL A 287 16.99 9.47 -5.48
N GLN A 288 16.64 10.29 -6.49
CA GLN A 288 17.49 11.40 -6.93
C GLN A 288 18.91 10.91 -7.34
N ASP A 289 19.93 11.18 -6.52
CA ASP A 289 21.33 10.78 -6.72
C ASP A 289 21.85 9.84 -5.60
N ILE A 290 20.93 9.20 -4.88
CA ILE A 290 21.22 8.24 -3.82
C ILE A 290 20.90 6.84 -4.32
N ALA A 291 21.86 5.92 -4.20
CA ALA A 291 21.70 4.50 -4.46
C ALA A 291 21.38 3.75 -3.16
N ILE A 292 20.27 3.02 -3.13
CA ILE A 292 19.81 2.28 -1.95
C ILE A 292 19.81 0.79 -2.28
N PHE A 293 20.39 -0.01 -1.38
CA PHE A 293 20.49 -1.46 -1.47
C PHE A 293 19.70 -2.12 -0.35
N ALA A 294 18.86 -3.07 -0.69
CA ALA A 294 18.23 -3.97 0.26
C ALA A 294 19.23 -5.08 0.62
N ALA A 295 19.95 -4.92 1.71
CA ALA A 295 20.97 -5.83 2.16
C ALA A 295 20.69 -6.28 3.61
N PRO A 296 19.84 -7.31 3.81
CA PRO A 296 19.44 -7.71 5.17
C PRO A 296 20.61 -7.96 6.12
N PHE A 297 21.69 -8.57 5.60
CA PHE A 297 22.87 -8.94 6.37
C PHE A 297 24.15 -8.56 5.57
N PRO A 298 24.49 -7.25 5.48
CA PRO A 298 25.61 -6.80 4.69
C PRO A 298 26.92 -7.13 5.40
N SER A 299 27.90 -7.68 4.66
CA SER A 299 29.29 -7.72 5.07
C SER A 299 30.07 -6.60 4.40
N GLN A 300 31.20 -6.20 4.99
CA GLN A 300 32.09 -5.20 4.42
C GLN A 300 32.51 -5.59 2.99
N ALA A 301 32.85 -6.85 2.76
CA ALA A 301 33.21 -7.35 1.44
C ALA A 301 32.08 -7.26 0.41
N LEU A 302 30.81 -7.48 0.83
CA LEU A 302 29.64 -7.31 -0.03
C LEU A 302 29.48 -5.85 -0.45
N ILE A 303 29.58 -4.93 0.51
CA ILE A 303 29.46 -3.48 0.28
C ILE A 303 30.53 -3.02 -0.72
N GLU A 304 31.78 -3.35 -0.46
CA GLU A 304 32.90 -2.99 -1.34
C GLU A 304 32.75 -3.58 -2.75
N SER A 305 32.31 -4.85 -2.85
CA SER A 305 32.02 -5.49 -4.14
C SER A 305 30.88 -4.80 -4.90
N LYS A 306 29.84 -4.35 -4.21
CA LYS A 306 28.72 -3.62 -4.85
C LYS A 306 29.14 -2.25 -5.33
N ILE A 307 29.89 -1.50 -4.53
CA ILE A 307 30.40 -0.17 -4.89
C ILE A 307 31.41 -0.26 -6.04
N SER A 308 32.37 -1.20 -6.00
CA SER A 308 33.40 -1.35 -7.05
C SER A 308 32.83 -1.72 -8.42
N LYS A 309 31.68 -2.39 -8.45
CA LYS A 309 30.97 -2.71 -9.70
C LYS A 309 30.12 -1.56 -10.23
N SER A 310 29.93 -0.49 -9.44
CA SER A 310 29.11 0.63 -9.89
C SER A 310 29.81 1.36 -11.04
N THR A 311 29.15 1.42 -12.18
CA THR A 311 29.62 2.15 -13.37
C THR A 311 29.28 3.65 -13.31
N LYS A 312 28.47 4.05 -12.32
CA LYS A 312 28.03 5.42 -12.09
C LYS A 312 28.31 5.81 -10.65
N ALA A 313 28.84 7.00 -10.45
CA ALA A 313 28.97 7.58 -9.14
C ALA A 313 27.62 8.14 -8.65
N TYR A 314 27.24 7.75 -7.45
CA TYR A 314 26.14 8.33 -6.70
C TYR A 314 26.70 9.17 -5.57
N ARG A 315 25.96 10.21 -5.15
CA ARG A 315 26.34 11.04 -4.01
C ARG A 315 26.51 10.21 -2.74
N GLU A 316 25.63 9.25 -2.55
CA GLU A 316 25.63 8.37 -1.40
C GLU A 316 25.10 6.97 -1.75
N TYR A 317 25.73 5.94 -1.16
CA TYR A 317 25.32 4.56 -1.23
C TYR A 317 24.83 4.12 0.14
N ILE A 318 23.57 3.68 0.24
CA ILE A 318 22.93 3.28 1.48
C ILE A 318 22.61 1.79 1.42
N PHE A 319 23.14 1.06 2.38
CA PHE A 319 22.82 -0.36 2.57
C PHE A 319 21.86 -0.50 3.74
N VAL A 320 20.58 -0.75 3.44
CA VAL A 320 19.56 -0.96 4.47
C VAL A 320 19.61 -2.40 4.92
N SER A 321 19.79 -2.63 6.21
CA SER A 321 19.97 -3.94 6.83
C SER A 321 18.88 -4.23 7.88
N VAL A 322 18.87 -5.44 8.41
CA VAL A 322 18.02 -5.81 9.56
C VAL A 322 18.52 -5.11 10.83
N ASP A 323 19.83 -5.21 11.12
CA ASP A 323 20.44 -4.78 12.38
C ASP A 323 21.88 -4.24 12.26
N THR A 324 22.49 -4.36 11.07
CA THR A 324 23.90 -4.01 10.87
C THR A 324 24.05 -2.52 10.61
N THR A 325 24.95 -1.85 11.35
CA THR A 325 25.29 -0.45 11.15
C THR A 325 26.77 -0.30 10.82
N ILE A 326 27.09 0.39 9.72
CA ILE A 326 28.44 0.81 9.33
C ILE A 326 28.40 2.31 9.17
N PRO A 327 29.31 3.05 9.86
CA PRO A 327 29.31 4.50 9.82
C PRO A 327 29.61 5.02 8.41
N LYS A 328 29.25 6.28 8.17
CA LYS A 328 29.49 6.95 6.90
C LYS A 328 31.00 6.93 6.56
N THR A 329 31.32 6.29 5.45
CA THR A 329 32.70 6.08 4.99
C THR A 329 32.86 6.64 3.59
N HIS A 330 34.01 7.22 3.30
CA HIS A 330 34.34 7.74 1.98
C HIS A 330 34.99 6.65 1.10
N SER A 331 34.55 6.59 -0.15
CA SER A 331 35.13 5.77 -1.20
C SER A 331 35.50 6.65 -2.40
N HIS A 332 36.22 6.09 -3.37
CA HIS A 332 36.56 6.79 -4.62
C HIS A 332 35.34 7.10 -5.51
N LEU A 333 34.20 6.44 -5.29
CA LEU A 333 32.96 6.61 -6.07
C LEU A 333 31.89 7.41 -5.33
N GLY A 334 32.11 7.80 -4.08
CA GLY A 334 31.15 8.50 -3.25
C GLY A 334 31.21 8.09 -1.78
N THR A 335 30.24 8.48 -1.01
CA THR A 335 30.14 8.07 0.39
C THR A 335 29.19 6.88 0.52
N TYR A 336 29.51 5.96 1.44
CA TYR A 336 28.63 4.84 1.75
C TYR A 336 28.43 4.67 3.25
N ARG A 337 27.32 4.04 3.62
CA ARG A 337 27.03 3.58 4.97
C ARG A 337 26.06 2.39 4.94
N ALA A 338 26.06 1.61 6.00
CA ALA A 338 24.98 0.67 6.28
C ALA A 338 24.22 1.15 7.52
N MET A 339 22.91 0.98 7.52
CA MET A 339 22.05 1.32 8.66
C MET A 339 20.93 0.30 8.79
N SER A 340 20.41 0.17 10.01
CA SER A 340 19.23 -0.65 10.24
C SER A 340 18.01 -0.09 9.50
N PHE A 341 17.04 -0.94 9.18
CA PHE A 341 15.77 -0.48 8.62
C PHE A 341 15.05 0.49 9.57
N ILE A 342 15.18 0.29 10.87
CA ILE A 342 14.60 1.19 11.89
C ILE A 342 15.16 2.60 11.72
N ASP A 343 16.49 2.74 11.69
CA ASP A 343 17.16 4.04 11.51
C ASP A 343 16.86 4.64 10.13
N PHE A 344 16.77 3.79 9.11
CA PHE A 344 16.41 4.23 7.76
C PHE A 344 15.01 4.83 7.72
N ALA A 345 14.01 4.14 8.25
CA ALA A 345 12.61 4.54 8.18
C ALA A 345 12.27 5.72 9.11
N LEU A 346 12.81 5.71 10.33
CA LEU A 346 12.46 6.70 11.35
C LEU A 346 13.33 7.96 11.31
N ASP A 347 14.63 7.82 11.02
CA ASP A 347 15.58 8.93 11.11
C ASP A 347 16.02 9.43 9.75
N TYR A 348 16.55 8.53 8.90
CA TYR A 348 17.20 8.93 7.65
C TYR A 348 16.24 9.58 6.66
N LEU A 349 15.10 8.95 6.41
CA LEU A 349 14.09 9.47 5.47
C LEU A 349 13.49 10.80 5.94
N HIS A 350 13.39 11.02 7.26
CA HIS A 350 12.93 12.30 7.83
C HIS A 350 13.98 13.40 7.70
N ALA A 351 15.24 13.11 8.08
CA ALA A 351 16.31 14.09 8.11
C ALA A 351 16.67 14.66 6.72
N HIS A 352 16.53 13.84 5.68
CA HIS A 352 16.93 14.20 4.32
C HIS A 352 15.78 14.71 3.47
N LYS A 353 14.55 14.81 4.03
CA LYS A 353 13.31 15.17 3.27
C LYS A 353 13.22 14.40 1.95
N ILE A 354 13.72 13.17 1.99
CA ILE A 354 13.62 12.22 0.90
C ILE A 354 12.22 11.61 0.94
#